data_ef5ef25f8ca5e0a413f716502d2ab0e6
#
_entry.id   ef5ef25f8ca5e0a413f716502d2ab0e6
#
_cell.length_a   1.000
_cell.length_b   1.000
_cell.length_c   1.000
_cell.angle_alpha   90.00
_cell.angle_beta   90.00
_cell.angle_gamma   90.00
#
_symmetry.space_group_name_H-M   'P 1'
#
loop_
_entity.id
_entity.type
_entity.pdbx_description
1 polymer ?
#
loop_
_entity_poly.entity_id
_entity_poly.type
_entity_poly.pdbx_seq_one_letter_code
_entity_poly.pdbx_strand_id
1 'polypeptide(L)'
;MSDKDKNLNETLSQIEKQFGKGTVMKMGDREIVDMPSVSTGSLGLDIALGIGGLPKGRVVEIFGPESSGKTTLTLQAIAECQKAGGTAAFIDAEHALDPNYAGKLGVNVDELLLSQPDTGEQALEVTDMLVKSGSVDLVVIDSVAALTPRAEIEGDMGDHHMGLQARLMSQALRKITGNIQRSNCMVIFINQIRMKIGVMFGNPETTTGGNALKFYSSVRLDIRRIGAVKEGEEVVGNETRVKVVKNKVSPPFKPVSYTHLTLPTILLV
;
A
#
# COMPACT_ATOMS: atom_id res chain seq x y z
N MET A 1 10.10 15.17 -45.28
CA MET A 1 9.29 15.46 -44.11
C MET A 1 7.97 16.03 -44.54
N SER A 2 6.87 15.43 -44.12
CA SER A 2 5.55 15.97 -44.46
C SER A 2 5.28 17.27 -43.70
N ASP A 3 4.37 18.12 -44.20
CA ASP A 3 4.00 19.36 -43.48
C ASP A 3 3.44 19.05 -42.09
N LYS A 4 2.86 17.86 -41.93
CA LYS A 4 2.38 17.33 -40.64
C LYS A 4 3.52 17.09 -39.64
N ASP A 5 4.68 16.59 -40.13
CA ASP A 5 5.86 16.35 -39.24
C ASP A 5 6.50 17.66 -38.82
N LYS A 6 6.51 18.69 -39.68
CA LYS A 6 7.04 20.03 -39.32
C LYS A 6 6.17 20.67 -38.25
N ASN A 7 4.86 20.68 -38.42
CA ASN A 7 3.92 21.25 -37.47
C ASN A 7 4.00 20.53 -36.10
N LEU A 8 4.17 19.20 -36.12
CA LEU A 8 4.35 18.43 -34.84
C LEU A 8 5.64 18.83 -34.14
N ASN A 9 6.76 18.91 -34.85
CA ASN A 9 8.05 19.28 -34.25
C ASN A 9 8.04 20.71 -33.70
N GLU A 10 7.39 21.66 -34.41
CA GLU A 10 7.19 23.03 -33.91
C GLU A 10 6.37 23.05 -32.62
N THR A 11 5.26 22.28 -32.58
CA THR A 11 4.42 22.15 -31.37
C THR A 11 5.18 21.53 -30.20
N LEU A 12 5.96 20.46 -30.43
CA LEU A 12 6.79 19.84 -29.40
C LEU A 12 7.83 20.83 -28.85
N SER A 13 8.48 21.58 -29.74
CA SER A 13 9.44 22.62 -29.34
C SER A 13 8.81 23.75 -28.51
N GLN A 14 7.58 24.16 -28.82
CA GLN A 14 6.82 25.14 -28.03
C GLN A 14 6.47 24.59 -26.65
N ILE A 15 6.02 23.33 -26.58
CA ILE A 15 5.73 22.67 -25.29
C ILE A 15 6.99 22.58 -24.42
N GLU A 16 8.13 22.18 -25.01
CA GLU A 16 9.39 22.11 -24.26
C GLU A 16 9.85 23.49 -23.75
N LYS A 17 9.68 24.54 -24.54
CA LYS A 17 10.00 25.92 -24.12
C LYS A 17 9.10 26.40 -22.97
N GLN A 18 7.83 26.04 -22.99
CA GLN A 18 6.83 26.52 -22.02
C GLN A 18 6.84 25.71 -20.73
N PHE A 19 7.01 24.39 -20.81
CA PHE A 19 6.83 23.46 -19.68
C PHE A 19 8.10 22.69 -19.28
N GLY A 20 9.19 22.88 -20.01
CA GLY A 20 10.48 22.21 -19.78
C GLY A 20 10.71 20.97 -20.63
N LYS A 21 12.00 20.59 -20.77
CA LYS A 21 12.41 19.41 -21.53
C LYS A 21 11.83 18.14 -20.91
N GLY A 22 11.38 17.21 -21.78
CA GLY A 22 10.84 15.93 -21.36
C GLY A 22 9.37 15.94 -20.97
N THR A 23 8.67 17.10 -21.11
CA THR A 23 7.21 17.19 -20.87
C THR A 23 6.42 16.30 -21.83
N VAL A 24 6.86 16.18 -23.06
CA VAL A 24 6.34 15.24 -24.06
C VAL A 24 7.51 14.45 -24.62
N MET A 25 7.39 13.13 -24.62
CA MET A 25 8.39 12.23 -25.21
C MET A 25 7.71 11.10 -25.98
N LYS A 26 8.37 10.57 -26.99
CA LYS A 26 7.91 9.34 -27.63
C LYS A 26 8.14 8.16 -26.69
N MET A 27 7.17 7.28 -26.59
CA MET A 27 7.27 6.14 -25.68
C MET A 27 8.43 5.19 -26.04
N GLY A 28 8.79 5.11 -27.33
CA GLY A 28 9.93 4.31 -27.82
C GLY A 28 11.29 4.90 -27.49
N ASP A 29 11.36 6.20 -27.14
CA ASP A 29 12.61 6.86 -26.75
C ASP A 29 12.94 6.67 -25.26
N ARG A 30 12.04 6.04 -24.51
CA ARG A 30 12.21 5.76 -23.09
C ARG A 30 12.94 4.42 -22.94
N GLU A 31 14.09 4.44 -22.28
CA GLU A 31 14.73 3.19 -21.85
C GLU A 31 13.72 2.36 -21.03
N ILE A 32 13.58 1.09 -21.38
CA ILE A 32 12.81 0.13 -20.59
C ILE A 32 13.66 -0.16 -19.34
N VAL A 33 13.45 0.62 -18.30
CA VAL A 33 14.04 0.36 -16.99
C VAL A 33 13.10 -0.58 -16.26
N ASP A 34 13.63 -1.70 -15.78
CA ASP A 34 12.88 -2.61 -14.91
C ASP A 34 12.35 -1.82 -13.70
N MET A 35 11.06 -2.04 -13.40
CA MET A 35 10.43 -1.34 -12.29
C MET A 35 11.03 -1.81 -10.96
N PRO A 36 11.64 -0.92 -10.16
CA PRO A 36 12.18 -1.32 -8.88
C PRO A 36 11.07 -1.81 -7.94
N SER A 37 11.35 -2.86 -7.19
CA SER A 37 10.40 -3.48 -6.29
C SER A 37 11.02 -3.75 -4.91
N VAL A 38 10.15 -3.99 -3.93
CA VAL A 38 10.49 -4.49 -2.59
C VAL A 38 9.88 -5.87 -2.44
N SER A 39 10.68 -6.86 -2.06
CA SER A 39 10.19 -8.20 -1.77
C SER A 39 9.10 -8.18 -0.70
N THR A 40 8.13 -9.06 -0.81
CA THR A 40 7.11 -9.28 0.21
C THR A 40 7.58 -10.21 1.33
N GLY A 41 8.78 -10.80 1.19
CA GLY A 41 9.25 -11.89 2.05
C GLY A 41 8.68 -13.27 1.65
N SER A 42 7.75 -13.31 0.69
CA SER A 42 7.16 -14.54 0.16
C SER A 42 7.52 -14.70 -1.32
N LEU A 43 8.41 -15.67 -1.62
CA LEU A 43 8.84 -15.95 -2.99
C LEU A 43 7.66 -16.21 -3.94
N GLY A 44 6.64 -16.94 -3.47
CA GLY A 44 5.45 -17.22 -4.27
C GLY A 44 4.68 -15.96 -4.64
N LEU A 45 4.54 -15.03 -3.68
CA LEU A 45 3.84 -13.76 -3.92
C LEU A 45 4.68 -12.84 -4.82
N ASP A 46 5.98 -12.78 -4.64
CA ASP A 46 6.89 -11.99 -5.48
C ASP A 46 6.85 -12.45 -6.95
N ILE A 47 6.82 -13.76 -7.19
CA ILE A 47 6.63 -14.34 -8.53
C ILE A 47 5.23 -13.98 -9.09
N ALA A 48 4.18 -14.05 -8.27
CA ALA A 48 2.83 -13.71 -8.69
C ALA A 48 2.66 -12.24 -9.05
N LEU A 49 3.40 -11.35 -8.38
CA LEU A 49 3.45 -9.91 -8.67
C LEU A 49 4.16 -9.61 -10.00
N GLY A 50 5.03 -10.51 -10.48
CA GLY A 50 5.64 -10.48 -11.81
C GLY A 50 6.82 -9.54 -11.98
N ILE A 51 7.19 -8.79 -10.93
CA ILE A 51 8.34 -7.88 -10.90
C ILE A 51 9.27 -8.16 -9.70
N GLY A 52 9.12 -9.33 -9.07
CA GLY A 52 9.94 -9.71 -7.91
C GLY A 52 9.55 -9.04 -6.59
N GLY A 53 8.35 -8.46 -6.49
CA GLY A 53 7.87 -7.82 -5.26
C GLY A 53 6.83 -6.73 -5.50
N LEU A 54 6.65 -5.87 -4.50
CA LEU A 54 5.75 -4.72 -4.55
C LEU A 54 6.44 -3.54 -5.24
N PRO A 55 5.74 -2.80 -6.14
CA PRO A 55 6.36 -1.76 -6.97
C PRO A 55 6.73 -0.50 -6.16
N LYS A 56 7.99 -0.06 -6.23
CA LYS A 56 8.40 1.26 -5.72
C LYS A 56 7.74 2.40 -6.51
N GLY A 57 7.59 3.55 -5.88
CA GLY A 57 6.96 4.71 -6.52
C GLY A 57 5.47 4.53 -6.82
N ARG A 58 4.79 3.61 -6.12
CA ARG A 58 3.38 3.27 -6.35
C ARG A 58 2.60 3.17 -5.05
N VAL A 59 1.28 3.28 -5.20
CA VAL A 59 0.31 2.98 -4.14
C VAL A 59 -0.10 1.52 -4.23
N VAL A 60 -0.04 0.83 -3.11
CA VAL A 60 -0.48 -0.55 -2.92
C VAL A 60 -1.61 -0.57 -1.89
N GLU A 61 -2.64 -1.37 -2.12
CA GLU A 61 -3.70 -1.64 -1.13
C GLU A 61 -3.67 -3.12 -0.76
N ILE A 62 -3.58 -3.42 0.54
CA ILE A 62 -3.71 -4.76 1.10
C ILE A 62 -4.98 -4.78 1.94
N PHE A 63 -5.94 -5.62 1.57
CA PHE A 63 -7.23 -5.66 2.26
C PHE A 63 -7.68 -7.10 2.53
N GLY A 64 -8.50 -7.25 3.53
CA GLY A 64 -9.02 -8.55 3.95
C GLY A 64 -9.75 -8.46 5.29
N PRO A 65 -10.35 -9.59 5.74
CA PRO A 65 -10.95 -9.69 7.05
C PRO A 65 -9.97 -9.39 8.19
N GLU A 66 -10.48 -9.23 9.38
CA GLU A 66 -9.67 -9.18 10.60
C GLU A 66 -8.84 -10.47 10.75
N SER A 67 -7.68 -10.35 11.38
CA SER A 67 -6.76 -11.48 11.65
C SER A 67 -6.38 -12.30 10.41
N SER A 68 -6.43 -11.71 9.21
CA SER A 68 -6.03 -12.38 7.95
C SER A 68 -4.54 -12.30 7.63
N GLY A 69 -3.75 -11.57 8.44
CA GLY A 69 -2.29 -11.40 8.24
C GLY A 69 -1.89 -10.16 7.44
N LYS A 70 -2.76 -9.15 7.32
CA LYS A 70 -2.45 -7.88 6.61
C LYS A 70 -1.22 -7.19 7.19
N THR A 71 -1.24 -6.90 8.49
CA THR A 71 -0.13 -6.24 9.20
C THR A 71 1.13 -7.11 9.16
N THR A 72 1.02 -8.43 9.30
CA THR A 72 2.15 -9.36 9.20
C THR A 72 2.84 -9.26 7.85
N LEU A 73 2.08 -9.26 6.75
CA LEU A 73 2.64 -9.13 5.40
C LEU A 73 3.34 -7.78 5.20
N THR A 74 2.78 -6.69 5.74
CA THR A 74 3.42 -5.36 5.62
C THR A 74 4.67 -5.24 6.46
N LEU A 75 4.70 -5.83 7.67
CA LEU A 75 5.91 -5.87 8.50
C LEU A 75 7.03 -6.67 7.83
N GLN A 76 6.71 -7.77 7.15
CA GLN A 76 7.71 -8.50 6.35
C GLN A 76 8.23 -7.64 5.19
N ALA A 77 7.36 -6.91 4.48
CA ALA A 77 7.80 -6.00 3.43
C ALA A 77 8.69 -4.87 3.99
N ILE A 78 8.42 -4.37 5.21
CA ILE A 78 9.29 -3.42 5.91
C ILE A 78 10.65 -4.06 6.19
N ALA A 79 10.68 -5.27 6.74
CA ALA A 79 11.92 -5.98 7.01
C ALA A 79 12.77 -6.18 5.75
N GLU A 80 12.15 -6.57 4.63
CA GLU A 80 12.84 -6.71 3.34
C GLU A 80 13.32 -5.36 2.78
N CYS A 81 12.54 -4.28 2.97
CA CYS A 81 12.96 -2.93 2.61
C CYS A 81 14.21 -2.51 3.39
N GLN A 82 14.22 -2.69 4.72
CA GLN A 82 15.35 -2.36 5.59
C GLN A 82 16.58 -3.23 5.29
N LYS A 83 16.43 -4.53 5.04
CA LYS A 83 17.51 -5.43 4.61
C LYS A 83 18.18 -4.96 3.31
N ALA A 84 17.42 -4.35 2.41
CA ALA A 84 17.94 -3.74 1.18
C ALA A 84 18.55 -2.35 1.39
N GLY A 85 18.68 -1.88 2.63
CA GLY A 85 19.22 -0.56 2.99
C GLY A 85 18.21 0.58 2.84
N GLY A 86 16.92 0.29 2.68
CA GLY A 86 15.86 1.29 2.57
C GLY A 86 15.33 1.75 3.93
N THR A 87 14.81 2.96 3.96
CA THR A 87 14.14 3.55 5.13
C THR A 87 12.63 3.30 5.06
N ALA A 88 12.06 2.81 6.16
CA ALA A 88 10.63 2.53 6.28
C ALA A 88 9.96 3.36 7.37
N ALA A 89 8.69 3.71 7.15
CA ALA A 89 7.83 4.36 8.11
C ALA A 89 6.51 3.59 8.28
N PHE A 90 6.01 3.58 9.50
CA PHE A 90 4.73 2.98 9.86
C PHE A 90 3.83 4.04 10.50
N ILE A 91 2.67 4.28 9.90
CA ILE A 91 1.63 5.17 10.40
C ILE A 91 0.57 4.29 11.07
N ASP A 92 0.66 4.21 12.38
CA ASP A 92 -0.17 3.35 13.23
C ASP A 92 -1.42 4.10 13.71
N ALA A 93 -2.43 4.18 12.85
CA ALA A 93 -3.69 4.83 13.17
C ALA A 93 -4.60 3.97 14.07
N GLU A 94 -4.32 2.68 14.21
CA GLU A 94 -5.03 1.77 15.13
C GLU A 94 -4.39 1.73 16.52
N HIS A 95 -3.18 2.28 16.70
CA HIS A 95 -2.38 2.23 17.93
C HIS A 95 -2.15 0.80 18.43
N ALA A 96 -1.93 -0.14 17.51
CA ALA A 96 -1.91 -1.57 17.79
C ALA A 96 -0.60 -2.28 17.41
N LEU A 97 0.42 -1.53 16.97
CA LEU A 97 1.72 -2.10 16.60
C LEU A 97 2.46 -2.61 17.84
N ASP A 98 2.76 -3.91 17.85
CA ASP A 98 3.64 -4.54 18.86
C ASP A 98 5.09 -4.57 18.32
N PRO A 99 6.02 -3.81 18.96
CA PRO A 99 7.43 -3.80 18.55
C PRO A 99 8.11 -5.16 18.69
N ASN A 100 7.73 -5.98 19.67
CA ASN A 100 8.30 -7.32 19.84
C ASN A 100 7.89 -8.24 18.68
N TYR A 101 6.64 -8.15 18.27
CA TYR A 101 6.15 -8.90 17.11
C TYR A 101 6.84 -8.45 15.84
N ALA A 102 6.96 -7.14 15.62
CA ALA A 102 7.67 -6.59 14.47
C ALA A 102 9.14 -7.05 14.41
N GLY A 103 9.85 -6.99 15.54
CA GLY A 103 11.22 -7.45 15.65
C GLY A 103 11.38 -8.94 15.33
N LYS A 104 10.45 -9.79 15.79
CA LYS A 104 10.44 -11.23 15.47
C LYS A 104 10.22 -11.50 13.97
N LEU A 105 9.53 -10.63 13.25
CA LEU A 105 9.37 -10.71 11.80
C LEU A 105 10.59 -10.18 11.03
N GLY A 106 11.62 -9.70 11.73
CA GLY A 106 12.86 -9.23 11.15
C GLY A 106 12.92 -7.72 10.90
N VAL A 107 11.94 -6.97 11.41
CA VAL A 107 11.98 -5.49 11.37
C VAL A 107 13.04 -4.98 12.34
N ASN A 108 13.91 -4.12 11.88
CA ASN A 108 14.77 -3.32 12.74
C ASN A 108 13.91 -2.20 13.35
N VAL A 109 13.44 -2.44 14.58
CA VAL A 109 12.51 -1.53 15.28
C VAL A 109 13.19 -0.22 15.69
N ASP A 110 14.49 -0.22 15.89
CA ASP A 110 15.25 0.98 16.26
C ASP A 110 15.36 1.99 15.11
N GLU A 111 15.27 1.52 13.88
CA GLU A 111 15.33 2.35 12.67
C GLU A 111 13.95 2.57 12.02
N LEU A 112 12.90 1.93 12.54
CA LEU A 112 11.56 2.11 12.00
C LEU A 112 10.98 3.46 12.45
N LEU A 113 10.64 4.32 11.48
CA LEU A 113 9.93 5.56 11.78
C LEU A 113 8.47 5.24 12.14
N LEU A 114 8.05 5.54 13.36
CA LEU A 114 6.68 5.32 13.83
C LEU A 114 5.96 6.65 14.02
N SER A 115 4.73 6.74 13.52
CA SER A 115 3.81 7.84 13.79
C SER A 115 2.46 7.29 14.23
N GLN A 116 1.90 7.85 15.31
CA GLN A 116 0.58 7.50 15.85
C GLN A 116 -0.31 8.75 15.82
N PRO A 117 -0.96 9.04 14.69
CA PRO A 117 -1.74 10.26 14.49
C PRO A 117 -3.11 10.17 15.17
N ASP A 118 -3.60 11.29 15.69
CA ASP A 118 -4.92 11.40 16.29
C ASP A 118 -6.05 11.52 15.24
N THR A 119 -5.73 12.02 14.05
CA THR A 119 -6.72 12.27 12.98
C THR A 119 -6.26 11.72 11.63
N GLY A 120 -7.21 11.43 10.75
CA GLY A 120 -6.92 10.99 9.38
C GLY A 120 -6.16 12.05 8.57
N GLU A 121 -6.46 13.34 8.78
CA GLU A 121 -5.73 14.45 8.16
C GLU A 121 -4.27 14.43 8.56
N GLN A 122 -3.98 14.30 9.87
CA GLN A 122 -2.60 14.24 10.38
C GLN A 122 -1.85 13.05 9.80
N ALA A 123 -2.46 11.86 9.78
CA ALA A 123 -1.86 10.68 9.19
C ALA A 123 -1.42 10.89 7.74
N LEU A 124 -2.32 11.48 6.94
CA LEU A 124 -2.09 11.69 5.51
C LEU A 124 -1.13 12.86 5.23
N GLU A 125 -1.10 13.89 6.08
CA GLU A 125 -0.12 14.97 5.99
C GLU A 125 1.28 14.49 6.35
N VAL A 126 1.45 13.73 7.43
CA VAL A 126 2.73 13.09 7.80
C VAL A 126 3.21 12.21 6.65
N THR A 127 2.32 11.40 6.07
CA THR A 127 2.64 10.58 4.90
C THR A 127 3.13 11.44 3.72
N ASP A 128 2.43 12.52 3.39
CA ASP A 128 2.83 13.43 2.28
C ASP A 128 4.21 14.06 2.53
N MET A 129 4.50 14.46 3.77
CA MET A 129 5.80 15.01 4.16
C MET A 129 6.92 13.99 4.04
N LEU A 130 6.73 12.76 4.55
CA LEU A 130 7.70 11.67 4.44
C LEU A 130 7.98 11.32 2.99
N VAL A 131 6.94 11.19 2.16
CA VAL A 131 7.08 10.92 0.73
C VAL A 131 7.82 12.04 0.01
N LYS A 132 7.53 13.30 0.30
CA LYS A 132 8.18 14.46 -0.31
C LYS A 132 9.65 14.60 0.05
N SER A 133 10.07 14.11 1.21
CA SER A 133 11.46 14.18 1.64
C SER A 133 12.41 13.46 0.67
N GLY A 134 11.90 12.45 -0.05
CA GLY A 134 12.70 11.59 -0.92
C GLY A 134 13.67 10.67 -0.16
N SER A 135 13.58 10.63 1.17
CA SER A 135 14.48 9.84 2.04
C SER A 135 13.81 8.60 2.63
N VAL A 136 12.54 8.36 2.28
CA VAL A 136 11.77 7.20 2.76
C VAL A 136 11.38 6.35 1.55
N ASP A 137 11.69 5.06 1.61
CA ASP A 137 11.43 4.09 0.53
C ASP A 137 10.05 3.46 0.64
N LEU A 138 9.57 3.26 1.87
CA LEU A 138 8.30 2.60 2.18
C LEU A 138 7.58 3.30 3.31
N VAL A 139 6.30 3.63 3.09
CA VAL A 139 5.37 4.07 4.14
C VAL A 139 4.20 3.09 4.19
N VAL A 140 3.90 2.57 5.38
CA VAL A 140 2.72 1.73 5.65
C VAL A 140 1.73 2.54 6.49
N ILE A 141 0.45 2.49 6.12
CA ILE A 141 -0.66 3.10 6.88
C ILE A 141 -1.59 1.99 7.35
N ASP A 142 -1.68 1.78 8.65
CA ASP A 142 -2.54 0.76 9.29
C ASP A 142 -3.52 1.44 10.25
N SER A 143 -4.80 1.48 9.95
CA SER A 143 -5.45 1.14 8.69
C SER A 143 -6.31 2.30 8.16
N VAL A 144 -6.72 2.22 6.88
CA VAL A 144 -7.65 3.22 6.30
C VAL A 144 -8.93 3.34 7.12
N ALA A 145 -9.40 2.25 7.72
CA ALA A 145 -10.61 2.25 8.55
C ALA A 145 -10.49 3.15 9.80
N ALA A 146 -9.28 3.31 10.32
CA ALA A 146 -8.97 4.13 11.50
C ALA A 146 -8.67 5.61 11.16
N LEU A 147 -8.59 5.96 9.87
CA LEU A 147 -8.38 7.36 9.45
C LEU A 147 -9.67 8.17 9.65
N THR A 148 -9.94 8.53 10.90
CA THR A 148 -11.12 9.33 11.27
C THR A 148 -10.88 10.80 10.93
N PRO A 149 -11.77 11.44 10.13
CA PRO A 149 -11.67 12.87 9.87
C PRO A 149 -11.80 13.69 11.16
N ARG A 150 -11.05 14.78 11.27
CA ARG A 150 -11.08 15.69 12.43
C ARG A 150 -12.50 16.16 12.76
N ALA A 151 -13.28 16.52 11.75
CA ALA A 151 -14.65 16.97 11.92
C ALA A 151 -15.58 15.89 12.51
N GLU A 152 -15.24 14.61 12.34
CA GLU A 152 -15.97 13.49 12.96
C GLU A 152 -15.56 13.31 14.42
N ILE A 153 -14.30 13.59 14.77
CA ILE A 153 -13.81 13.51 16.16
C ILE A 153 -14.34 14.69 16.99
N GLU A 154 -14.42 15.87 16.39
CA GLU A 154 -14.87 17.11 17.06
C GLU A 154 -16.42 17.23 17.12
N GLY A 155 -17.15 16.39 16.37
CA GLY A 155 -18.60 16.35 16.35
C GLY A 155 -19.20 15.61 17.55
N ASP A 156 -20.50 15.83 17.78
CA ASP A 156 -21.23 15.13 18.84
C ASP A 156 -21.56 13.68 18.46
N MET A 157 -21.68 12.81 19.47
CA MET A 157 -22.08 11.42 19.29
C MET A 157 -23.49 11.37 18.65
N GLY A 158 -23.56 10.79 17.44
CA GLY A 158 -24.81 10.67 16.68
C GLY A 158 -24.89 11.62 15.47
N ASP A 159 -23.93 12.51 15.29
CA ASP A 159 -23.84 13.34 14.10
C ASP A 159 -23.61 12.53 12.83
N HIS A 160 -24.25 12.92 11.75
CA HIS A 160 -24.14 12.25 10.46
C HIS A 160 -22.97 12.78 9.64
N HIS A 161 -21.83 12.11 9.70
CA HIS A 161 -20.62 12.48 8.94
C HIS A 161 -20.45 11.66 7.63
N MET A 162 -21.55 11.47 6.88
CA MET A 162 -21.55 10.64 5.69
C MET A 162 -20.52 11.11 4.64
N GLY A 163 -19.61 10.22 4.27
CA GLY A 163 -18.68 10.42 3.18
C GLY A 163 -17.45 11.29 3.47
N LEU A 164 -17.25 11.81 4.69
CA LEU A 164 -16.08 12.62 5.04
C LEU A 164 -14.77 11.85 4.81
N GLN A 165 -14.67 10.62 5.29
CA GLN A 165 -13.50 9.78 5.09
C GLN A 165 -13.22 9.54 3.60
N ALA A 166 -14.23 9.29 2.78
CA ALA A 166 -14.06 9.12 1.34
C ALA A 166 -13.59 10.39 0.63
N ARG A 167 -14.02 11.57 1.09
CA ARG A 167 -13.54 12.88 0.59
C ARG A 167 -12.08 13.09 0.98
N LEU A 168 -11.73 12.82 2.24
CA LEU A 168 -10.37 12.93 2.76
C LEU A 168 -9.42 12.04 1.97
N MET A 169 -9.74 10.76 1.77
CA MET A 169 -8.96 9.83 0.97
C MET A 169 -8.81 10.28 -0.48
N SER A 170 -9.89 10.77 -1.10
CA SER A 170 -9.85 11.27 -2.49
C SER A 170 -8.95 12.49 -2.63
N GLN A 171 -8.98 13.41 -1.68
CA GLN A 171 -8.14 14.60 -1.67
C GLN A 171 -6.67 14.22 -1.45
N ALA A 172 -6.39 13.41 -0.45
CA ALA A 172 -5.04 12.98 -0.12
C ALA A 172 -4.38 12.23 -1.28
N LEU A 173 -5.06 11.24 -1.85
CA LEU A 173 -4.50 10.44 -2.95
C LEU A 173 -4.19 11.28 -4.19
N ARG A 174 -5.02 12.29 -4.52
CA ARG A 174 -4.72 13.25 -5.61
C ARG A 174 -3.44 14.03 -5.35
N LYS A 175 -3.19 14.42 -4.08
CA LYS A 175 -2.01 15.20 -3.67
C LYS A 175 -0.76 14.32 -3.61
N ILE A 176 -0.86 13.16 -2.97
CA ILE A 176 0.29 12.32 -2.63
C ILE A 176 0.80 11.51 -3.85
N THR A 177 -0.08 11.07 -4.76
CA THR A 177 0.30 10.15 -5.85
C THR A 177 1.40 10.72 -6.75
N GLY A 178 1.36 12.02 -7.07
CA GLY A 178 2.41 12.67 -7.86
C GLY A 178 3.76 12.72 -7.13
N ASN A 179 3.73 12.86 -5.81
CA ASN A 179 4.94 12.86 -4.97
C ASN A 179 5.53 11.46 -4.85
N ILE A 180 4.69 10.43 -4.64
CA ILE A 180 5.06 9.03 -4.59
C ILE A 180 5.86 8.62 -5.83
N GLN A 181 5.40 8.99 -7.01
CA GLN A 181 6.08 8.66 -8.26
C GLN A 181 7.44 9.35 -8.39
N ARG A 182 7.54 10.61 -7.95
CA ARG A 182 8.77 11.40 -8.04
C ARG A 182 9.84 10.98 -7.03
N SER A 183 9.43 10.65 -5.81
CA SER A 183 10.33 10.21 -4.75
C SER A 183 10.70 8.73 -4.83
N ASN A 184 10.04 7.96 -5.71
CA ASN A 184 10.16 6.51 -5.79
C ASN A 184 9.79 5.79 -4.48
N CYS A 185 9.10 6.47 -3.56
CA CYS A 185 8.59 5.90 -2.32
C CYS A 185 7.38 5.01 -2.60
N MET A 186 7.29 3.86 -1.97
CA MET A 186 6.10 3.02 -2.00
C MET A 186 5.19 3.34 -0.82
N VAL A 187 3.88 3.46 -1.04
CA VAL A 187 2.90 3.64 0.04
C VAL A 187 1.93 2.49 0.05
N ILE A 188 1.88 1.75 1.16
CA ILE A 188 0.96 0.63 1.39
C ILE A 188 -0.16 1.11 2.31
N PHE A 189 -1.40 0.98 1.85
CA PHE A 189 -2.59 1.17 2.66
C PHE A 189 -3.15 -0.20 3.06
N ILE A 190 -3.20 -0.45 4.36
CA ILE A 190 -3.96 -1.58 4.92
C ILE A 190 -5.41 -1.17 5.00
N ASN A 191 -6.33 -2.06 4.58
CA ASN A 191 -7.74 -1.75 4.56
C ASN A 191 -8.59 -2.91 5.09
N GLN A 192 -9.73 -2.57 5.64
CA GLN A 192 -10.71 -3.52 6.17
C GLN A 192 -11.85 -3.71 5.17
N ILE A 193 -12.46 -4.90 5.20
CA ILE A 193 -13.65 -5.20 4.43
C ILE A 193 -14.88 -4.76 5.21
N ARG A 194 -15.86 -4.21 4.49
CA ARG A 194 -17.20 -3.89 4.96
C ARG A 194 -18.21 -4.51 4.00
N MET A 195 -19.40 -4.79 4.50
CA MET A 195 -20.50 -5.33 3.71
C MET A 195 -21.44 -4.20 3.30
N LYS A 196 -21.73 -4.11 2.01
CA LYS A 196 -22.76 -3.19 1.51
C LYS A 196 -24.14 -3.71 1.86
N ILE A 197 -24.94 -2.88 2.49
CA ILE A 197 -26.34 -3.20 2.81
C ILE A 197 -27.17 -3.17 1.51
N GLY A 198 -28.09 -4.11 1.34
CA GLY A 198 -29.05 -4.14 0.23
C GLY A 198 -28.52 -4.70 -1.10
N VAL A 199 -27.33 -5.29 -1.14
CA VAL A 199 -26.82 -6.00 -2.33
C VAL A 199 -27.37 -7.41 -2.35
N MET A 200 -28.40 -7.64 -3.19
CA MET A 200 -29.03 -8.96 -3.35
C MET A 200 -28.27 -9.88 -4.32
N PHE A 201 -27.52 -9.30 -5.28
CA PHE A 201 -26.76 -10.05 -6.29
C PHE A 201 -25.34 -9.50 -6.41
N GLY A 202 -24.39 -10.41 -6.66
CA GLY A 202 -22.97 -10.06 -6.78
C GLY A 202 -22.23 -10.05 -5.44
N ASN A 203 -21.01 -9.49 -5.44
CA ASN A 203 -20.18 -9.44 -4.22
C ASN A 203 -20.52 -8.19 -3.38
N PRO A 204 -21.08 -8.35 -2.16
CA PRO A 204 -21.38 -7.24 -1.28
C PRO A 204 -20.15 -6.62 -0.62
N GLU A 205 -18.99 -7.28 -0.66
CA GLU A 205 -17.79 -6.81 0.01
C GLU A 205 -17.25 -5.52 -0.63
N THR A 206 -16.88 -4.58 0.20
CA THR A 206 -16.21 -3.34 -0.18
C THR A 206 -15.15 -2.97 0.85
N THR A 207 -14.19 -2.14 0.47
CA THR A 207 -13.20 -1.59 1.38
C THR A 207 -13.64 -0.22 1.90
N THR A 208 -13.12 0.20 3.06
CA THR A 208 -13.39 1.53 3.67
C THR A 208 -12.70 2.65 2.88
N GLY A 209 -13.02 3.91 3.18
CA GLY A 209 -12.40 5.08 2.54
C GLY A 209 -12.89 5.37 1.12
N GLY A 210 -14.03 4.79 0.70
CA GLY A 210 -14.64 5.04 -0.61
C GLY A 210 -13.95 4.32 -1.77
N ASN A 211 -14.07 4.89 -2.98
CA ASN A 211 -13.54 4.24 -4.20
C ASN A 211 -12.18 4.77 -4.65
N ALA A 212 -11.69 5.89 -4.09
CA ALA A 212 -10.48 6.53 -4.58
C ALA A 212 -9.27 5.58 -4.57
N LEU A 213 -9.05 4.86 -3.47
CA LEU A 213 -7.93 3.94 -3.32
C LEU A 213 -7.97 2.80 -4.37
N LYS A 214 -9.16 2.32 -4.74
CA LYS A 214 -9.32 1.31 -5.79
C LYS A 214 -8.81 1.78 -7.16
N PHE A 215 -8.91 3.08 -7.44
CA PHE A 215 -8.43 3.67 -8.69
C PHE A 215 -6.94 4.02 -8.63
N TYR A 216 -6.48 4.63 -7.54
CA TYR A 216 -5.10 5.10 -7.38
C TYR A 216 -4.09 3.98 -7.17
N SER A 217 -4.45 2.90 -6.47
CA SER A 217 -3.55 1.77 -6.25
C SER A 217 -3.14 1.10 -7.59
N SER A 218 -1.85 0.81 -7.71
CA SER A 218 -1.29 0.03 -8.81
C SER A 218 -1.40 -1.46 -8.58
N VAL A 219 -1.30 -1.88 -7.32
CA VAL A 219 -1.48 -3.27 -6.88
C VAL A 219 -2.53 -3.31 -5.78
N ARG A 220 -3.41 -4.31 -5.82
CA ARG A 220 -4.39 -4.61 -4.77
C ARG A 220 -4.33 -6.09 -4.43
N LEU A 221 -4.15 -6.39 -3.15
CA LEU A 221 -4.04 -7.74 -2.61
C LEU A 221 -5.23 -8.02 -1.68
N ASP A 222 -5.99 -9.06 -1.99
CA ASP A 222 -7.02 -9.62 -1.10
C ASP A 222 -6.39 -10.77 -0.30
N ILE A 223 -6.28 -10.59 1.01
CA ILE A 223 -5.64 -11.54 1.92
C ILE A 223 -6.68 -12.22 2.80
N ARG A 224 -6.65 -13.56 2.84
CA ARG A 224 -7.62 -14.40 3.55
C ARG A 224 -6.92 -15.52 4.29
N ARG A 225 -7.21 -15.67 5.58
CA ARG A 225 -6.87 -16.89 6.30
C ARG A 225 -7.72 -18.05 5.77
N ILE A 226 -7.09 -19.15 5.38
CA ILE A 226 -7.77 -20.35 4.83
C ILE A 226 -7.63 -21.57 5.71
N GLY A 227 -6.68 -21.57 6.64
CA GLY A 227 -6.44 -22.70 7.54
C GLY A 227 -5.56 -22.34 8.73
N ALA A 228 -5.33 -23.31 9.57
CA ALA A 228 -4.36 -23.24 10.66
C ALA A 228 -3.32 -24.34 10.45
N VAL A 229 -2.04 -23.99 10.65
CA VAL A 229 -0.95 -24.94 10.68
C VAL A 229 -0.85 -25.51 12.09
N LYS A 230 -0.84 -26.82 12.21
CA LYS A 230 -0.78 -27.52 13.49
C LYS A 230 0.47 -28.39 13.58
N GLU A 231 1.05 -28.40 14.75
CA GLU A 231 2.07 -29.37 15.16
C GLU A 231 1.50 -30.21 16.31
N GLY A 232 1.06 -31.44 15.98
CA GLY A 232 0.21 -32.23 16.88
C GLY A 232 -1.17 -31.57 17.07
N GLU A 233 -1.52 -31.25 18.33
CA GLU A 233 -2.76 -30.55 18.69
C GLU A 233 -2.59 -29.02 18.76
N GLU A 234 -1.36 -28.54 18.77
CA GLU A 234 -1.05 -27.11 18.92
C GLU A 234 -1.11 -26.38 17.56
N VAL A 235 -1.73 -25.19 17.56
CA VAL A 235 -1.77 -24.29 16.39
C VAL A 235 -0.49 -23.45 16.38
N VAL A 236 0.42 -23.78 15.47
CA VAL A 236 1.73 -23.09 15.34
C VAL A 236 1.76 -22.04 14.25
N GLY A 237 0.67 -21.89 13.47
CA GLY A 237 0.62 -20.91 12.42
C GLY A 237 -0.71 -20.82 11.71
N ASN A 238 -0.77 -19.90 10.76
CA ASN A 238 -1.93 -19.70 9.90
C ASN A 238 -1.54 -19.92 8.44
N GLU A 239 -2.38 -20.65 7.74
CA GLU A 239 -2.31 -20.72 6.28
C GLU A 239 -3.12 -19.56 5.69
N THR A 240 -2.47 -18.77 4.86
CA THR A 240 -3.04 -17.55 4.28
C THR A 240 -2.98 -17.59 2.77
N ARG A 241 -4.08 -17.22 2.13
CA ARG A 241 -4.16 -17.05 0.69
C ARG A 241 -4.19 -15.57 0.35
N VAL A 242 -3.32 -15.15 -0.55
CA VAL A 242 -3.30 -13.80 -1.13
C VAL A 242 -3.70 -13.89 -2.60
N LYS A 243 -4.69 -13.11 -2.99
CA LYS A 243 -5.10 -12.96 -4.39
C LYS A 243 -4.71 -11.58 -4.89
N VAL A 244 -3.96 -11.54 -5.97
CA VAL A 244 -3.64 -10.30 -6.68
C VAL A 244 -4.86 -9.89 -7.50
N VAL A 245 -5.71 -9.02 -6.97
CA VAL A 245 -6.98 -8.64 -7.61
C VAL A 245 -6.83 -7.47 -8.58
N LYS A 246 -5.75 -6.71 -8.47
CA LYS A 246 -5.36 -5.66 -9.40
C LYS A 246 -3.85 -5.59 -9.48
N ASN A 247 -3.33 -5.50 -10.69
CA ASN A 247 -1.92 -5.29 -10.95
C ASN A 247 -1.76 -4.48 -12.24
N LYS A 248 -1.12 -3.31 -12.16
CA LYS A 248 -0.82 -2.45 -13.31
C LYS A 248 0.57 -2.68 -13.89
N VAL A 249 1.39 -3.49 -13.21
CA VAL A 249 2.79 -3.74 -13.60
C VAL A 249 3.03 -5.14 -14.16
N SER A 250 2.06 -6.05 -14.00
CA SER A 250 2.07 -7.43 -14.52
C SER A 250 0.63 -7.95 -14.63
N PRO A 251 0.37 -9.04 -15.38
CA PRO A 251 -0.97 -9.65 -15.42
C PRO A 251 -1.49 -10.01 -14.03
N PRO A 252 -2.71 -9.56 -13.65
CA PRO A 252 -3.33 -9.83 -12.34
C PRO A 252 -3.95 -11.23 -12.25
N PHE A 253 -4.68 -11.46 -11.14
CA PHE A 253 -5.51 -12.65 -10.84
C PHE A 253 -4.75 -13.94 -10.55
N LYS A 254 -3.50 -13.84 -10.10
CA LYS A 254 -2.73 -14.99 -9.61
C LYS A 254 -2.99 -15.16 -8.11
N PRO A 255 -3.62 -16.26 -7.65
CA PRO A 255 -3.71 -16.60 -6.23
C PRO A 255 -2.42 -17.28 -5.78
N VAL A 256 -1.98 -16.95 -4.57
CA VAL A 256 -0.85 -17.61 -3.90
C VAL A 256 -1.29 -17.97 -2.50
N SER A 257 -0.98 -19.18 -2.07
CA SER A 257 -1.13 -19.61 -0.68
C SER A 257 0.26 -19.74 -0.06
N TYR A 258 0.41 -19.23 1.14
CA TYR A 258 1.63 -19.37 1.93
C TYR A 258 1.28 -19.52 3.40
N THR A 259 2.22 -20.04 4.16
CA THR A 259 2.07 -20.31 5.58
C THR A 259 2.79 -19.24 6.37
N HIS A 260 2.07 -18.56 7.26
CA HIS A 260 2.66 -17.84 8.37
C HIS A 260 2.70 -18.74 9.58
N LEU A 261 3.89 -19.15 9.99
CA LEU A 261 4.07 -19.73 11.31
C LEU A 261 3.86 -18.61 12.34
N THR A 262 3.01 -18.84 13.33
CA THR A 262 3.07 -18.06 14.56
C THR A 262 4.45 -18.32 15.10
N LEU A 263 5.25 -17.26 15.24
CA LEU A 263 6.59 -17.42 15.80
C LEU A 263 6.45 -18.19 17.11
N PRO A 264 7.17 -19.30 17.29
CA PRO A 264 7.12 -20.03 18.53
C PRO A 264 7.46 -19.02 19.63
N THR A 265 6.66 -18.99 20.68
CA THR A 265 7.05 -18.34 21.91
C THR A 265 8.30 -19.09 22.32
N ILE A 266 9.48 -18.55 22.01
CA ILE A 266 10.72 -19.12 22.50
C ILE A 266 10.65 -18.87 23.99
N LEU A 267 10.20 -19.86 24.72
CA LEU A 267 10.55 -20.02 26.12
C LEU A 267 12.07 -20.11 26.15
N LEU A 268 12.72 -18.98 26.36
CA LEU A 268 14.08 -18.97 26.87
C LEU A 268 14.00 -19.58 28.24
N VAL A 269 14.37 -20.86 28.32
CA VAL A 269 14.76 -21.51 29.59
C VAL A 269 16.15 -21.01 29.95
#